data_de0dd8939f15360d3b3b4e6255989b9b
#
_entry.id   de0dd8939f15360d3b3b4e6255989b9b
#
_cell.length_a   1.000
_cell.length_b   1.000
_cell.length_c   1.000
_cell.angle_alpha   90.00
_cell.angle_beta   90.00
_cell.angle_gamma   90.00
#
_symmetry.space_group_name_H-M   'P 1'
#
loop_
_entity.id
_entity.type
_entity.pdbx_description
1 polymer ?
#
loop_
_entity_poly.entity_id
_entity_poly.type
_entity_poly.pdbx_seq_one_letter_code
_entity_poly.pdbx_strand_id
1 'polypeptide(L)'
;MIERVMLVLLLVVVSMVVYWIYTRWQISRVNKLQQANDPILNRLKPGIPAVIYFSTPYCLPCKTQQQPELEQLITEIGENKIQVIQVDATQEPDSADRWGVFSAPTTFILDAKGKTRTVNYGVTDHYRLRKQLEMT
;
A
#
# COMPACT_ATOMS: atom_id res chain seq x y z
N MET A 1 18.93 14.42 43.45
CA MET A 1 19.04 13.17 42.70
C MET A 1 17.84 12.88 41.79
N ILE A 2 16.64 12.97 42.32
CA ILE A 2 15.40 12.68 41.55
C ILE A 2 15.23 13.64 40.38
N GLU A 3 15.53 14.91 40.51
CA GLU A 3 15.45 15.92 39.43
C GLU A 3 16.38 15.57 38.25
N ARG A 4 17.60 15.12 38.54
CA ARG A 4 18.57 14.76 37.52
C ARG A 4 18.16 13.49 36.77
N VAL A 5 17.59 12.52 37.47
CA VAL A 5 17.06 11.27 36.88
C VAL A 5 15.85 11.57 35.99
N MET A 6 14.96 12.44 36.46
CA MET A 6 13.81 12.88 35.66
C MET A 6 14.23 13.59 34.36
N LEU A 7 15.23 14.48 34.43
CA LEU A 7 15.76 15.16 33.25
C LEU A 7 16.35 14.19 32.25
N VAL A 8 17.12 13.20 32.69
CA VAL A 8 17.71 12.17 31.81
C VAL A 8 16.61 11.34 31.17
N LEU A 9 15.62 10.91 31.92
CA LEU A 9 14.48 10.12 31.37
C LEU A 9 13.69 10.95 30.35
N LEU A 10 13.46 12.22 30.61
CA LEU A 10 12.78 13.11 29.68
C LEU A 10 13.57 13.27 28.37
N LEU A 11 14.89 13.43 28.44
CA LEU A 11 15.75 13.54 27.28
C LEU A 11 15.75 12.25 26.45
N VAL A 12 15.76 11.08 27.09
CA VAL A 12 15.70 9.78 26.43
C VAL A 12 14.37 9.61 25.69
N VAL A 13 13.26 9.93 26.34
CA VAL A 13 11.93 9.85 25.75
C VAL A 13 11.80 10.80 24.55
N VAL A 14 12.24 12.04 24.70
CA VAL A 14 12.21 13.03 23.61
C VAL A 14 13.06 12.57 22.43
N SER A 15 14.27 12.07 22.67
CA SER A 15 15.15 11.59 21.61
C SER A 15 14.55 10.38 20.90
N MET A 16 13.89 9.48 21.62
CA MET A 16 13.21 8.31 21.06
C MET A 16 12.02 8.70 20.20
N VAL A 17 11.22 9.67 20.62
CA VAL A 17 10.08 10.19 19.85
C VAL A 17 10.56 10.90 18.59
N VAL A 18 11.59 11.75 18.69
CA VAL A 18 12.17 12.45 17.54
C VAL A 18 12.76 11.45 16.53
N TYR A 19 13.47 10.44 16.99
CA TYR A 19 14.00 9.37 16.15
C TYR A 19 12.89 8.61 15.44
N TRP A 20 11.82 8.26 16.15
CA TRP A 20 10.66 7.56 15.59
C TRP A 20 9.92 8.39 14.52
N ILE A 21 9.71 9.68 14.78
CA ILE A 21 9.09 10.61 13.83
C ILE A 21 9.99 10.77 12.60
N TYR A 22 11.30 10.96 12.80
CA TYR A 22 12.26 11.13 11.71
C TYR A 22 12.33 9.90 10.80
N THR A 23 12.46 8.70 11.37
CA THR A 23 12.50 7.46 10.59
C THR A 23 11.22 7.22 9.82
N ARG A 24 10.07 7.46 10.44
CA ARG A 24 8.77 7.30 9.80
C ARG A 24 8.56 8.27 8.64
N TRP A 25 9.00 9.50 8.82
CA TRP A 25 8.92 10.53 7.79
C TRP A 25 9.85 10.26 6.61
N GLN A 26 11.07 9.80 6.89
CA GLN A 26 12.06 9.47 5.87
C GLN A 26 11.64 8.26 5.03
N ILE A 27 11.16 7.20 5.68
CA ILE A 27 10.63 6.01 4.98
C ILE A 27 9.43 6.38 4.10
N SER A 28 8.53 7.21 4.62
CA SER A 28 7.37 7.67 3.85
C SER A 28 7.74 8.50 2.63
N ARG A 29 8.78 9.33 2.72
CA ARG A 29 9.29 10.10 1.57
C ARG A 29 9.96 9.24 0.51
N VAL A 30 10.83 8.34 0.92
CA VAL A 30 11.54 7.44 0.01
C VAL A 30 10.56 6.57 -0.76
N ASN A 31 9.60 5.97 -0.08
CA ASN A 31 8.58 5.14 -0.72
C ASN A 31 7.74 5.94 -1.74
N LYS A 32 7.32 7.14 -1.40
CA LYS A 32 6.54 7.99 -2.33
C LYS A 32 7.31 8.39 -3.58
N LEU A 33 8.59 8.71 -3.42
CA LEU A 33 9.44 9.08 -4.56
C LEU A 33 9.76 7.87 -5.45
N GLN A 34 9.97 6.72 -4.86
CA GLN A 34 10.21 5.49 -5.60
C GLN A 34 8.95 5.03 -6.35
N GLN A 35 7.80 5.10 -5.71
CA GLN A 35 6.52 4.77 -6.34
C GLN A 35 6.17 5.72 -7.48
N ALA A 36 6.46 7.01 -7.34
CA ALA A 36 6.10 8.02 -8.34
C ALA A 36 6.76 7.82 -9.71
N ASN A 37 7.88 7.11 -9.76
CA ASN A 37 8.62 6.84 -10.99
C ASN A 37 8.46 5.40 -11.50
N ASP A 38 7.58 4.61 -10.92
CA ASP A 38 7.41 3.22 -11.30
C ASP A 38 6.63 3.07 -12.61
N PRO A 39 7.08 2.19 -13.53
CA PRO A 39 6.38 1.89 -14.78
C PRO A 39 4.94 1.40 -14.60
N ILE A 40 4.58 0.85 -13.44
CA ILE A 40 3.21 0.42 -13.12
C ILE A 40 2.23 1.60 -13.25
N LEU A 41 2.64 2.80 -12.83
CA LEU A 41 1.81 3.99 -12.92
C LEU A 41 1.46 4.38 -14.36
N ASN A 42 2.28 3.99 -15.34
CA ASN A 42 2.01 4.22 -16.76
C ASN A 42 0.87 3.34 -17.29
N ARG A 43 0.51 2.28 -16.57
CA ARG A 43 -0.62 1.40 -16.91
C ARG A 43 -1.96 1.98 -16.42
N LEU A 44 -1.92 3.00 -15.58
CA LEU A 44 -3.11 3.61 -15.00
C LEU A 44 -3.80 4.54 -15.98
N LYS A 45 -5.12 4.47 -16.02
CA LYS A 45 -5.96 5.45 -16.71
C LYS A 45 -6.17 6.67 -15.81
N PRO A 46 -5.95 7.89 -16.28
CA PRO A 46 -6.16 9.09 -15.46
C PRO A 46 -7.64 9.29 -15.11
N GLY A 47 -7.89 9.84 -13.92
CA GLY A 47 -9.22 10.18 -13.46
C GLY A 47 -10.04 9.05 -12.86
N ILE A 48 -9.49 7.84 -12.77
CA ILE A 48 -10.17 6.66 -12.23
C ILE A 48 -9.34 6.09 -11.05
N PRO A 49 -9.95 5.87 -9.87
CA PRO A 49 -9.27 5.20 -8.77
C PRO A 49 -8.80 3.80 -9.17
N ALA A 50 -7.71 3.36 -8.60
CA ALA A 50 -7.07 2.10 -8.96
C ALA A 50 -6.81 1.20 -7.76
N VAL A 51 -6.84 -0.09 -8.01
CA VAL A 51 -6.34 -1.12 -7.10
C VAL A 51 -5.16 -1.81 -7.78
N ILE A 52 -3.98 -1.72 -7.21
CA ILE A 52 -2.81 -2.45 -7.67
C ILE A 52 -2.66 -3.69 -6.79
N TYR A 53 -2.72 -4.84 -7.41
CA TYR A 53 -2.72 -6.13 -6.75
C TYR A 53 -1.44 -6.89 -7.08
N PHE A 54 -0.59 -7.07 -6.07
CA PHE A 54 0.63 -7.88 -6.18
C PHE A 54 0.35 -9.32 -5.79
N SER A 55 0.68 -10.23 -6.68
CA SER A 55 0.54 -11.67 -6.49
C SER A 55 1.79 -12.43 -6.94
N THR A 56 1.83 -13.73 -6.64
CA THR A 56 2.83 -14.64 -7.18
C THR A 56 2.15 -15.88 -7.77
N PRO A 57 2.79 -16.62 -8.71
CA PRO A 57 2.21 -17.83 -9.27
C PRO A 57 1.92 -18.93 -8.24
N TYR A 58 2.64 -18.91 -7.13
CA TYR A 58 2.52 -19.91 -6.06
C TYR A 58 1.64 -19.47 -4.89
N CYS A 59 1.06 -18.29 -4.98
CA CYS A 59 0.20 -17.75 -3.93
C CYS A 59 -1.21 -18.35 -4.01
N LEU A 60 -1.49 -19.36 -3.20
CA LEU A 60 -2.82 -19.97 -3.13
C LEU A 60 -3.89 -18.99 -2.62
N PRO A 61 -3.69 -18.24 -1.53
CA PRO A 61 -4.65 -17.23 -1.08
C PRO A 61 -4.96 -16.16 -2.12
N CYS A 62 -3.99 -15.80 -2.98
CA CYS A 62 -4.21 -14.85 -4.06
C CYS A 62 -5.28 -15.35 -5.05
N LYS A 63 -5.19 -16.63 -5.43
CA LYS A 63 -6.09 -17.23 -6.42
C LYS A 63 -7.45 -17.60 -5.85
N THR A 64 -7.47 -18.15 -4.63
CA THR A 64 -8.68 -18.72 -4.03
C THR A 64 -9.49 -17.73 -3.23
N GLN A 65 -8.88 -16.70 -2.67
CA GLN A 65 -9.51 -15.73 -1.78
C GLN A 65 -9.49 -14.30 -2.33
N GLN A 66 -8.31 -13.78 -2.67
CA GLN A 66 -8.19 -12.38 -3.08
C GLN A 66 -8.78 -12.11 -4.45
N GLN A 67 -8.53 -12.96 -5.41
CA GLN A 67 -9.02 -12.76 -6.79
C GLN A 67 -10.55 -12.72 -6.90
N PRO A 68 -11.31 -13.63 -6.25
CA PRO A 68 -12.76 -13.53 -6.21
C PRO A 68 -13.28 -12.25 -5.56
N GLU A 69 -12.61 -11.77 -4.52
CA GLU A 69 -12.96 -10.51 -3.86
C GLU A 69 -12.77 -9.30 -4.78
N LEU A 70 -11.72 -9.29 -5.58
CA LEU A 70 -11.48 -8.24 -6.58
C LEU A 70 -12.51 -8.29 -7.71
N GLU A 71 -12.88 -9.47 -8.18
CA GLU A 71 -13.92 -9.65 -9.21
C GLU A 71 -15.27 -9.14 -8.71
N GLN A 72 -15.62 -9.45 -7.48
CA GLN A 72 -16.86 -8.96 -6.86
C GLN A 72 -16.83 -7.44 -6.69
N LEU A 73 -15.71 -6.87 -6.31
CA LEU A 73 -15.52 -5.42 -6.20
C LEU A 73 -15.78 -4.72 -7.54
N ILE A 74 -15.22 -5.25 -8.62
CA ILE A 74 -15.42 -4.73 -9.98
C ILE A 74 -16.90 -4.80 -10.39
N THR A 75 -17.56 -5.92 -10.07
CA THR A 75 -19.00 -6.11 -10.36
C THR A 75 -19.86 -5.12 -9.60
N GLU A 76 -19.55 -4.83 -8.34
CA GLU A 76 -20.33 -3.93 -7.51
C GLU A 76 -20.14 -2.46 -7.88
N ILE A 77 -18.92 -2.03 -8.15
CA ILE A 77 -18.60 -0.63 -8.46
C ILE A 77 -18.77 -0.31 -9.95
N GLY A 78 -18.39 -1.24 -10.82
CA GLY A 78 -18.42 -1.10 -12.25
C GLY A 78 -17.03 -0.94 -12.87
N GLU A 79 -16.81 -1.58 -14.03
CA GLU A 79 -15.52 -1.61 -14.72
C GLU A 79 -15.01 -0.23 -15.16
N ASN A 80 -15.94 0.71 -15.37
CA ASN A 80 -15.61 2.07 -15.81
C ASN A 80 -15.28 3.02 -14.65
N LYS A 81 -15.54 2.62 -13.42
CA LYS A 81 -15.37 3.47 -12.22
C LYS A 81 -14.12 3.14 -11.42
N ILE A 82 -13.58 1.96 -11.56
CA ILE A 82 -12.32 1.52 -10.97
C ILE A 82 -11.50 0.75 -11.98
N GLN A 83 -10.20 0.72 -11.76
CA GLN A 83 -9.27 -0.12 -12.51
C GLN A 83 -8.50 -1.03 -11.55
N VAL A 84 -8.36 -2.29 -11.89
CA VAL A 84 -7.58 -3.26 -11.13
C VAL A 84 -6.40 -3.71 -11.99
N ILE A 85 -5.19 -3.52 -11.47
CA ILE A 85 -3.96 -3.91 -12.15
C ILE A 85 -3.30 -5.00 -11.33
N GLN A 86 -3.16 -6.16 -11.93
CA GLN A 86 -2.45 -7.28 -11.34
C GLN A 86 -0.98 -7.22 -11.74
N VAL A 87 -0.10 -7.36 -10.75
CA VAL A 87 1.35 -7.39 -10.92
C VAL A 87 1.88 -8.69 -10.34
N ASP A 88 2.64 -9.42 -11.13
CA ASP A 88 3.37 -10.60 -10.66
C ASP A 88 4.70 -10.16 -10.05
N ALA A 89 4.83 -10.29 -8.73
CA ALA A 89 6.01 -9.87 -8.00
C ALA A 89 7.26 -10.69 -8.38
N THR A 90 7.09 -11.88 -8.94
CA THR A 90 8.22 -12.72 -9.40
C THR A 90 8.76 -12.28 -10.76
N GLN A 91 7.94 -11.67 -11.60
CA GLN A 91 8.33 -11.13 -12.90
C GLN A 91 8.76 -9.67 -12.83
N GLU A 92 8.25 -8.93 -11.87
CA GLU A 92 8.56 -7.52 -11.66
C GLU A 92 9.10 -7.28 -10.24
N PRO A 93 10.24 -7.91 -9.87
CA PRO A 93 10.78 -7.83 -8.51
C PRO A 93 11.23 -6.41 -8.13
N ASP A 94 11.70 -5.64 -9.08
CA ASP A 94 12.11 -4.25 -8.83
C ASP A 94 10.93 -3.36 -8.47
N SER A 95 9.79 -3.56 -9.12
CA SER A 95 8.54 -2.88 -8.77
C SER A 95 8.05 -3.31 -7.39
N ALA A 96 8.08 -4.60 -7.08
CA ALA A 96 7.70 -5.10 -5.77
C ALA A 96 8.57 -4.48 -4.66
N ASP A 97 9.87 -4.36 -4.87
CA ASP A 97 10.79 -3.72 -3.93
C ASP A 97 10.50 -2.23 -3.76
N ARG A 98 10.29 -1.50 -4.86
CA ARG A 98 9.94 -0.07 -4.81
C ARG A 98 8.63 0.21 -4.08
N TRP A 99 7.66 -0.69 -4.22
CA TRP A 99 6.36 -0.57 -3.55
C TRP A 99 6.35 -1.14 -2.14
N GLY A 100 7.46 -1.73 -1.68
CA GLY A 100 7.58 -2.30 -0.36
C GLY A 100 6.77 -3.58 -0.16
N VAL A 101 6.61 -4.37 -1.24
CA VAL A 101 5.90 -5.65 -1.22
C VAL A 101 6.84 -6.75 -0.75
N PHE A 102 6.53 -7.35 0.39
CA PHE A 102 7.30 -8.46 0.96
C PHE A 102 6.45 -9.72 1.19
N SER A 103 5.18 -9.66 0.91
CA SER A 103 4.26 -10.78 1.03
C SER A 103 3.17 -10.70 -0.05
N ALA A 104 2.54 -11.83 -0.36
CA ALA A 104 1.42 -11.89 -1.28
C ALA A 104 0.19 -12.53 -0.58
N PRO A 105 -1.02 -12.06 -0.83
CA PRO A 105 -1.35 -10.91 -1.66
C PRO A 105 -1.07 -9.56 -0.97
N THR A 106 -0.76 -8.53 -1.75
CA THR A 106 -0.68 -7.14 -1.27
C THR A 106 -1.47 -6.26 -2.22
N THR A 107 -2.35 -5.43 -1.70
CA THR A 107 -3.18 -4.53 -2.49
C THR A 107 -2.92 -3.07 -2.11
N PHE A 108 -2.76 -2.22 -3.12
CA PHE A 108 -2.61 -0.78 -2.97
C PHE A 108 -3.84 -0.09 -3.52
N ILE A 109 -4.41 0.80 -2.73
CA ILE A 109 -5.53 1.65 -3.15
C ILE A 109 -4.98 3.02 -3.55
N LEU A 110 -5.18 3.38 -4.81
CA LEU A 110 -4.76 4.65 -5.38
C LEU A 110 -5.98 5.52 -5.69
N ASP A 111 -5.83 6.83 -5.49
CA ASP A 111 -6.85 7.78 -5.89
C ASP A 111 -6.85 8.03 -7.42
N ALA A 112 -7.80 8.84 -7.88
CA ALA A 112 -7.93 9.18 -9.30
C ALA A 112 -6.71 9.92 -9.88
N LYS A 113 -5.84 10.46 -9.03
CA LYS A 113 -4.59 11.10 -9.41
C LYS A 113 -3.38 10.15 -9.44
N GLY A 114 -3.60 8.88 -9.10
CA GLY A 114 -2.54 7.87 -9.03
C GLY A 114 -1.73 7.90 -7.75
N LYS A 115 -2.21 8.56 -6.71
CA LYS A 115 -1.54 8.64 -5.42
C LYS A 115 -2.01 7.51 -4.50
N THR A 116 -1.07 6.78 -3.89
CA THR A 116 -1.36 5.71 -2.95
C THR A 116 -2.02 6.26 -1.67
N ARG A 117 -3.18 5.73 -1.33
CA ARG A 117 -3.94 6.11 -0.13
C ARG A 117 -3.88 5.07 0.97
N THR A 118 -3.95 3.79 0.60
CA THR A 118 -4.00 2.68 1.54
C THR A 118 -3.22 1.50 1.00
N VAL A 119 -2.61 0.75 1.89
CA VAL A 119 -1.92 -0.52 1.60
C VAL A 119 -2.50 -1.61 2.48
N ASN A 120 -2.88 -2.73 1.88
CA ASN A 120 -3.36 -3.91 2.59
C ASN A 120 -2.39 -5.07 2.39
N TYR A 121 -1.86 -5.60 3.47
CA TYR A 121 -1.05 -6.80 3.47
C TYR A 121 -1.93 -8.01 3.80
N GLY A 122 -1.87 -9.05 2.97
CA GLY A 122 -2.73 -10.21 3.09
C GLY A 122 -4.07 -10.05 2.37
N VAL A 123 -4.94 -11.05 2.52
CA VAL A 123 -6.25 -11.07 1.88
C VAL A 123 -7.16 -9.99 2.47
N THR A 124 -7.78 -9.21 1.59
CA THR A 124 -8.73 -8.16 1.97
C THR A 124 -10.04 -8.36 1.20
N ASP A 125 -11.15 -8.38 1.93
CA ASP A 125 -12.46 -8.57 1.32
C ASP A 125 -12.93 -7.35 0.49
N HIS A 126 -13.88 -7.59 -0.41
CA HIS A 126 -14.43 -6.57 -1.31
C HIS A 126 -15.10 -5.42 -0.55
N TYR A 127 -15.72 -5.69 0.56
CA TYR A 127 -16.38 -4.69 1.39
C TYR A 127 -15.37 -3.66 1.93
N ARG A 128 -14.26 -4.14 2.45
CA ARG A 128 -13.18 -3.30 2.97
C ARG A 128 -12.49 -2.50 1.87
N LEU A 129 -12.22 -3.14 0.74
CA LEU A 129 -11.65 -2.48 -0.44
C LEU A 129 -12.57 -1.38 -0.97
N ARG A 130 -13.86 -1.65 -1.07
CA ARG A 130 -14.87 -0.68 -1.48
C ARG A 130 -14.91 0.53 -0.55
N LYS A 131 -14.91 0.28 0.76
CA LYS A 131 -14.87 1.33 1.77
C LYS A 131 -13.62 2.20 1.66
N GLN A 132 -12.47 1.60 1.43
CA GLN A 132 -11.21 2.32 1.21
C GLN A 132 -11.25 3.17 -0.07
N LEU A 133 -11.84 2.67 -1.14
CA LEU A 133 -12.03 3.41 -2.39
C LEU A 133 -12.98 4.59 -2.23
N GLU A 134 -14.03 4.46 -1.45
CA GLU A 134 -14.98 5.55 -1.15
C GLU A 134 -14.32 6.68 -0.35
N MET A 135 -13.26 6.40 0.40
CA MET A 135 -12.50 7.38 1.20
C MET A 135 -11.44 8.13 0.40
N THR A 136 -11.24 7.80 -0.87
CA THR A 136 -10.22 8.46 -1.73
C THR A 136 -10.78 9.72 -2.46
#